data_4558ec581a696db4d3a603ecaa1efbfd
#
_entry.id   4558ec581a696db4d3a603ecaa1efbfd
#
_cell.length_a   1.000
_cell.length_b   1.000
_cell.length_c   1.000
_cell.angle_alpha   90.00
_cell.angle_beta   90.00
_cell.angle_gamma   90.00
#
_symmetry.space_group_name_H-M   'P 1'
#
loop_
_entity.id
_entity.type
_entity.pdbx_description
1 polymer ?
#
loop_
_entity_poly.entity_id
_entity_poly.type
_entity_poly.pdbx_seq_one_letter_code
_entity_poly.pdbx_strand_id
1 'polypeptide(L)'
;MKPDDDSPRSLDKIDRKILRILQEDGRIANLKLAEAVHLSPTAVLERVKRLTRDGYILGYEARLNPHLLGAGMMVFVEVVLDRTTPDVMNAFKAAVQTRPEILECHLVAGGFDYLIKTRVADMQAYRELIGTV
;
A
#
# COMPACT_ATOMS: atom_id res chain seq x y z
N MET A 1 33.16 -19.20 -11.03
CA MET A 1 31.73 -19.05 -10.70
C MET A 1 31.60 -17.82 -9.83
N LYS A 2 31.14 -16.69 -10.38
CA LYS A 2 30.89 -15.50 -9.58
C LYS A 2 29.69 -15.80 -8.68
N PRO A 3 29.72 -15.43 -7.39
CA PRO A 3 28.52 -15.50 -6.57
C PRO A 3 27.46 -14.62 -7.24
N ASP A 4 26.25 -15.15 -7.36
CA ASP A 4 25.09 -14.37 -7.80
C ASP A 4 25.01 -13.17 -6.86
N ASP A 5 25.31 -11.99 -7.41
CA ASP A 5 25.10 -10.72 -6.73
C ASP A 5 23.59 -10.50 -6.67
N ASP A 6 23.00 -10.97 -5.59
CA ASP A 6 21.55 -10.88 -5.29
C ASP A 6 21.15 -9.47 -4.82
N SER A 7 22.05 -8.50 -5.02
CA SER A 7 21.72 -7.10 -4.77
C SER A 7 20.80 -6.58 -5.89
N PRO A 8 19.74 -5.84 -5.54
CA PRO A 8 18.84 -5.28 -6.54
C PRO A 8 19.62 -4.38 -7.49
N ARG A 9 19.54 -4.70 -8.79
CA ARG A 9 20.19 -3.88 -9.81
C ARG A 9 19.66 -2.45 -9.75
N SER A 10 20.57 -1.48 -9.85
CA SER A 10 20.19 -0.07 -9.89
C SER A 10 19.25 0.20 -11.08
N LEU A 11 18.27 1.08 -10.87
CA LEU A 11 17.33 1.51 -11.90
C LEU A 11 18.03 2.35 -12.96
N ASP A 12 17.83 2.03 -14.24
CA ASP A 12 18.19 2.90 -15.34
C ASP A 12 17.06 3.87 -15.69
N LYS A 13 17.28 4.75 -16.66
CA LYS A 13 16.28 5.73 -17.10
C LYS A 13 15.03 5.09 -17.66
N ILE A 14 15.17 3.97 -18.37
CA ILE A 14 14.06 3.23 -18.96
C ILE A 14 13.21 2.58 -17.87
N ASP A 15 13.84 1.96 -16.88
CA ASP A 15 13.15 1.38 -15.73
C ASP A 15 12.33 2.44 -14.99
N ARG A 16 12.90 3.62 -14.76
CA ARG A 16 12.21 4.74 -14.11
C ARG A 16 11.01 5.23 -14.92
N LYS A 17 11.13 5.27 -16.24
CA LYS A 17 10.04 5.64 -17.13
C LYS A 17 8.92 4.60 -17.11
N ILE A 18 9.26 3.32 -17.12
CA ILE A 18 8.29 2.21 -16.98
C ILE A 18 7.53 2.34 -15.66
N LEU A 19 8.21 2.53 -14.55
CA LEU A 19 7.59 2.67 -13.22
C LEU A 19 6.64 3.88 -13.18
N ARG A 20 7.03 5.00 -13.77
CA ARG A 20 6.18 6.19 -13.83
C ARG A 20 4.90 5.94 -14.62
N ILE A 21 5.00 5.31 -15.77
CA ILE A 21 3.83 4.98 -16.61
C ILE A 21 2.90 4.01 -15.88
N LEU A 22 3.47 2.94 -15.29
CA LEU A 22 2.69 1.94 -14.55
C LEU A 22 2.03 2.51 -13.30
N GLN A 23 2.65 3.48 -12.65
CA GLN A 23 2.06 4.16 -11.50
C GLN A 23 0.81 4.95 -11.88
N GLU A 24 0.77 5.53 -13.06
CA GLU A 24 -0.38 6.26 -13.60
C GLU A 24 -1.45 5.33 -14.18
N ASP A 25 -1.02 4.28 -14.89
CA ASP A 25 -1.89 3.28 -15.52
C ASP A 25 -1.29 1.88 -15.40
N GLY A 26 -1.65 1.18 -14.32
CA GLY A 26 -1.21 -0.19 -14.07
C GLY A 26 -1.80 -1.23 -15.03
N ARG A 27 -2.81 -0.87 -15.83
CA ARG A 27 -3.46 -1.74 -16.81
C ARG A 27 -3.04 -1.49 -18.25
N ILE A 28 -2.06 -0.62 -18.47
CA ILE A 28 -1.56 -0.34 -19.82
C ILE A 28 -1.13 -1.64 -20.51
N ALA A 29 -1.53 -1.80 -21.79
CA ALA A 29 -1.11 -2.95 -22.58
C ALA A 29 0.42 -2.94 -22.78
N ASN A 30 1.03 -4.12 -22.73
CA ASN A 30 2.48 -4.24 -22.88
C ASN A 30 3.01 -3.64 -24.20
N LEU A 31 2.24 -3.75 -25.30
CA LEU A 31 2.56 -3.11 -26.57
C LEU A 31 2.66 -1.60 -26.45
N LYS A 32 1.71 -0.96 -25.79
CA LYS A 32 1.71 0.50 -25.58
C LYS A 32 2.86 0.94 -24.67
N LEU A 33 3.13 0.17 -23.64
CA LEU A 33 4.27 0.43 -22.76
C LEU A 33 5.59 0.34 -23.51
N ALA A 34 5.75 -0.68 -24.35
CA ALA A 34 6.93 -0.86 -25.20
C ALA A 34 7.14 0.31 -26.16
N GLU A 35 6.07 0.78 -26.83
CA GLU A 35 6.13 1.96 -27.69
C GLU A 35 6.56 3.21 -26.92
N ALA A 36 6.02 3.42 -25.73
CA ALA A 36 6.31 4.59 -24.90
C ALA A 36 7.78 4.66 -24.46
N VAL A 37 8.44 3.52 -24.30
CA VAL A 37 9.85 3.45 -23.87
C VAL A 37 10.81 3.06 -25.01
N HIS A 38 10.31 2.94 -26.24
CA HIS A 38 11.08 2.60 -27.44
C HIS A 38 11.85 1.28 -27.34
N LEU A 39 11.22 0.27 -26.78
CA LEU A 39 11.74 -1.10 -26.69
C LEU A 39 10.78 -2.10 -27.36
N SER A 40 11.28 -3.31 -27.61
CA SER A 40 10.41 -4.41 -28.03
C SER A 40 9.48 -4.84 -26.88
N PRO A 41 8.29 -5.41 -27.19
CA PRO A 41 7.39 -5.95 -26.16
C PRO A 41 8.05 -6.99 -25.25
N THR A 42 8.91 -7.84 -25.80
CA THR A 42 9.66 -8.84 -25.03
C THR A 42 10.63 -8.18 -24.05
N ALA A 43 11.37 -7.18 -24.49
CA ALA A 43 12.33 -6.46 -23.65
C ALA A 43 11.63 -5.74 -22.49
N VAL A 44 10.48 -5.12 -22.74
CA VAL A 44 9.68 -4.45 -21.69
C VAL A 44 9.13 -5.46 -20.70
N LEU A 45 8.59 -6.59 -21.17
CA LEU A 45 8.07 -7.65 -20.32
C LEU A 45 9.14 -8.17 -19.36
N GLU A 46 10.36 -8.40 -19.86
CA GLU A 46 11.50 -8.83 -19.04
C GLU A 46 11.88 -7.79 -17.97
N ARG A 47 11.85 -6.50 -18.33
CA ARG A 47 12.09 -5.42 -17.37
C ARG A 47 11.03 -5.36 -16.29
N VAL A 48 9.75 -5.46 -16.64
CA VAL A 48 8.64 -5.46 -15.67
C VAL A 48 8.72 -6.66 -14.73
N LYS A 49 9.02 -7.84 -15.25
CA LYS A 49 9.25 -9.04 -14.42
C LYS A 49 10.40 -8.85 -13.43
N ARG A 50 11.50 -8.27 -13.87
CA ARG A 50 12.64 -7.97 -13.01
C ARG A 50 12.27 -6.96 -11.94
N LEU A 51 11.60 -5.85 -12.30
CA LEU A 51 11.16 -4.82 -11.36
C LEU A 51 10.19 -5.37 -10.31
N THR A 52 9.35 -6.32 -10.69
CA THR A 52 8.45 -7.02 -9.76
C THR A 52 9.23 -7.94 -8.83
N ARG A 53 10.12 -8.76 -9.38
CA ARG A 53 10.96 -9.68 -8.61
C ARG A 53 11.85 -8.94 -7.61
N ASP A 54 12.44 -7.81 -8.01
CA ASP A 54 13.34 -7.02 -7.18
C ASP A 54 12.60 -6.12 -6.17
N GLY A 55 11.25 -6.18 -6.16
CA GLY A 55 10.43 -5.48 -5.16
C GLY A 55 10.12 -4.02 -5.46
N TYR A 56 10.47 -3.50 -6.63
CA TYR A 56 10.08 -2.14 -7.04
C TYR A 56 8.59 -2.03 -7.33
N ILE A 57 8.01 -3.07 -7.91
CA ILE A 57 6.56 -3.19 -8.12
C ILE A 57 6.02 -4.18 -7.09
N LEU A 58 5.19 -3.70 -6.16
CA LEU A 58 4.59 -4.54 -5.13
C LEU A 58 3.35 -5.28 -5.63
N GLY A 59 2.65 -4.72 -6.60
CA GLY A 59 1.43 -5.30 -7.14
C GLY A 59 0.60 -4.28 -7.89
N TYR A 60 -0.59 -4.72 -8.31
CA TYR A 60 -1.58 -3.89 -9.02
C TYR A 60 -2.91 -4.04 -8.31
N GLU A 61 -3.55 -2.92 -8.02
CA GLU A 61 -4.78 -2.90 -7.26
C GLU A 61 -5.88 -2.15 -7.99
N ALA A 62 -7.11 -2.65 -7.88
CA ALA A 62 -8.28 -1.93 -8.34
C ALA A 62 -8.66 -0.85 -7.31
N ARG A 63 -8.92 0.36 -7.78
CA ARG A 63 -9.51 1.43 -6.98
C ARG A 63 -11.02 1.27 -7.01
N LEU A 64 -11.63 0.98 -5.87
CA LEU A 64 -13.07 0.79 -5.75
C LEU A 64 -13.75 2.05 -5.22
N ASN A 65 -15.01 2.23 -5.59
CA ASN A 65 -15.82 3.33 -5.06
C ASN A 65 -16.45 2.91 -3.73
N PRO A 66 -15.95 3.41 -2.59
CA PRO A 66 -16.44 2.99 -1.28
C PRO A 66 -17.88 3.42 -1.01
N HIS A 67 -18.34 4.50 -1.62
CA HIS A 67 -19.73 4.97 -1.46
C HIS A 67 -20.73 3.98 -2.05
N LEU A 68 -20.39 3.36 -3.19
CA LEU A 68 -21.23 2.36 -3.83
C LEU A 68 -21.20 1.00 -3.11
N LEU A 69 -20.15 0.76 -2.31
CA LEU A 69 -19.95 -0.50 -1.60
C LEU A 69 -20.35 -0.44 -0.11
N GLY A 70 -21.03 0.62 0.30
CA GLY A 70 -21.52 0.75 1.67
C GLY A 70 -20.45 1.08 2.72
N ALA A 71 -19.32 1.67 2.31
CA ALA A 71 -18.23 2.09 3.19
C ALA A 71 -17.81 3.55 2.89
N GLY A 72 -18.80 4.43 2.69
CA GLY A 72 -18.57 5.78 2.20
C GLY A 72 -17.96 6.75 3.21
N MET A 73 -18.00 6.44 4.50
CA MET A 73 -17.50 7.33 5.54
C MET A 73 -16.06 6.99 5.91
N MET A 74 -15.15 7.92 5.66
CA MET A 74 -13.77 7.84 6.12
C MET A 74 -13.60 8.60 7.43
N VAL A 75 -12.96 7.97 8.41
CA VAL A 75 -12.65 8.60 9.69
C VAL A 75 -11.17 8.38 10.01
N PHE A 76 -10.50 9.47 10.39
CA PHE A 76 -9.17 9.41 10.99
C PHE A 76 -9.32 9.49 12.51
N VAL A 77 -8.70 8.56 13.22
CA VAL A 77 -8.78 8.44 14.68
C VAL A 77 -7.40 8.62 15.28
N GLU A 78 -7.27 9.59 16.16
CA GLU A 78 -6.09 9.74 17.00
C GLU A 78 -6.22 8.84 18.22
N VAL A 79 -5.22 8.02 18.48
CA VAL A 79 -5.20 7.08 19.60
C VAL A 79 -4.09 7.45 20.56
N VAL A 80 -4.47 7.63 21.81
CA VAL A 80 -3.53 7.80 22.93
C VAL A 80 -3.59 6.54 23.78
N LEU A 81 -2.45 5.89 23.95
CA LEU A 81 -2.32 4.74 24.84
C LEU A 81 -2.08 5.23 26.27
N ASP A 82 -2.59 4.50 27.25
CA ASP A 82 -2.32 4.80 28.65
C ASP A 82 -0.85 4.60 29.02
N ARG A 83 -0.18 3.68 28.31
CA ARG A 83 1.27 3.42 28.42
C ARG A 83 1.84 3.08 27.04
N THR A 84 3.10 3.46 26.83
CA THR A 84 3.85 3.15 25.60
C THR A 84 4.88 2.04 25.79
N THR A 85 4.54 1.06 26.61
CA THR A 85 5.38 -0.11 26.82
C THR A 85 5.23 -1.11 25.68
N PRO A 86 6.25 -1.95 25.37
CA PRO A 86 6.20 -2.87 24.24
C PRO A 86 5.01 -3.84 24.27
N ASP A 87 4.60 -4.28 25.46
CA ASP A 87 3.44 -5.18 25.64
C ASP A 87 2.13 -4.51 25.24
N VAL A 88 1.90 -3.26 25.64
CA VAL A 88 0.70 -2.48 25.28
C VAL A 88 0.69 -2.17 23.80
N MET A 89 1.82 -1.74 23.24
CA MET A 89 1.94 -1.42 21.82
C MET A 89 1.72 -2.66 20.93
N ASN A 90 2.24 -3.80 21.31
CA ASN A 90 2.03 -5.06 20.59
C ASN A 90 0.58 -5.54 20.67
N ALA A 91 -0.06 -5.42 21.85
CA ALA A 91 -1.47 -5.75 22.01
C ALA A 91 -2.37 -4.86 21.14
N PHE A 92 -2.10 -3.56 21.09
CA PHE A 92 -2.81 -2.61 20.24
C PHE A 92 -2.64 -2.97 18.75
N LYS A 93 -1.42 -3.23 18.32
CA LYS A 93 -1.11 -3.64 16.94
C LYS A 93 -1.85 -4.91 16.54
N ALA A 94 -1.87 -5.91 17.41
CA ALA A 94 -2.60 -7.16 17.18
C ALA A 94 -4.11 -6.92 17.05
N ALA A 95 -4.70 -6.09 17.91
CA ALA A 95 -6.13 -5.74 17.86
C ALA A 95 -6.51 -5.03 16.56
N VAL A 96 -5.69 -4.06 16.13
CA VAL A 96 -5.91 -3.30 14.89
C VAL A 96 -5.89 -4.22 13.66
N GLN A 97 -4.99 -5.20 13.62
CA GLN A 97 -4.86 -6.12 12.49
C GLN A 97 -6.05 -7.05 12.29
N THR A 98 -6.90 -7.21 13.29
CA THR A 98 -8.10 -8.07 13.21
C THR A 98 -9.33 -7.36 12.63
N ARG A 99 -9.24 -6.04 12.38
CA ARG A 99 -10.37 -5.22 11.96
C ARG A 99 -10.24 -4.79 10.51
N PRO A 100 -11.08 -5.32 9.60
CA PRO A 100 -11.03 -4.97 8.17
C PRO A 100 -11.41 -3.50 7.90
N GLU A 101 -12.16 -2.86 8.80
CA GLU A 101 -12.52 -1.44 8.67
C GLU A 101 -11.32 -0.51 8.86
N ILE A 102 -10.25 -0.99 9.49
CA ILE A 102 -9.02 -0.24 9.70
C ILE A 102 -8.09 -0.49 8.51
N LEU A 103 -7.91 0.54 7.69
CA LEU A 103 -7.13 0.46 6.46
C LEU A 103 -5.65 0.73 6.68
N GLU A 104 -5.34 1.65 7.57
CA GLU A 104 -3.97 2.07 7.88
C GLU A 104 -3.86 2.39 9.37
N CYS A 105 -2.68 2.12 9.92
CA CYS A 105 -2.32 2.49 11.29
C CYS A 105 -0.88 2.98 11.31
N HIS A 106 -0.69 4.23 11.68
CA HIS A 106 0.61 4.88 11.68
C HIS A 106 1.04 5.25 13.09
N LEU A 107 2.27 4.91 13.45
CA LEU A 107 2.90 5.44 14.66
C LEU A 107 3.20 6.93 14.46
N VAL A 108 2.85 7.74 15.44
CA VAL A 108 3.05 9.18 15.41
C VAL A 108 3.95 9.62 16.55
N ALA A 109 4.96 10.39 16.22
CA ALA A 109 5.79 11.07 17.21
C ALA A 109 5.21 12.47 17.44
N GLY A 110 4.38 12.62 18.49
CA GLY A 110 3.69 13.87 18.76
C GLY A 110 2.71 13.75 19.92
N GLY A 111 1.60 14.48 19.86
CA GLY A 111 0.61 14.56 20.91
C GLY A 111 -0.28 13.34 21.10
N PHE A 112 -0.24 12.38 20.19
CA PHE A 112 -0.92 11.09 20.27
C PHE A 112 0.01 9.99 19.74
N ASP A 113 -0.32 8.73 20.00
CA ASP A 113 0.58 7.61 19.72
C ASP A 113 0.37 7.01 18.32
N TYR A 114 -0.90 6.88 17.91
CA TYR A 114 -1.24 6.31 16.61
C TYR A 114 -2.31 7.12 15.90
N LEU A 115 -2.20 7.17 14.57
CA LEU A 115 -3.24 7.66 13.68
C LEU A 115 -3.78 6.47 12.89
N ILE A 116 -5.09 6.25 13.01
CA ILE A 116 -5.79 5.18 12.29
C ILE A 116 -6.65 5.81 11.19
N LYS A 117 -6.62 5.20 10.01
CA LYS A 117 -7.53 5.49 8.91
C LYS A 117 -8.56 4.38 8.82
N THR A 118 -9.84 4.72 8.94
CA THR A 118 -10.95 3.77 8.88
C THR A 118 -11.93 4.12 7.78
N ARG A 119 -12.63 3.10 7.28
CA ARG A 119 -13.83 3.28 6.45
C ARG A 119 -14.97 2.47 7.03
N VAL A 120 -16.11 3.13 7.19
CA VAL A 120 -17.33 2.57 7.73
C VAL A 120 -18.54 3.07 6.93
N ALA A 121 -19.70 2.44 7.12
CA ALA A 121 -20.91 2.84 6.41
C ALA A 121 -21.43 4.22 6.87
N ASP A 122 -21.46 4.43 8.17
CA ASP A 122 -22.02 5.61 8.80
C ASP A 122 -21.45 5.83 10.22
N MET A 123 -21.95 6.85 10.90
CA MET A 123 -21.53 7.20 12.27
C MET A 123 -21.88 6.11 13.28
N GLN A 124 -22.97 5.39 13.10
CA GLN A 124 -23.33 4.27 13.98
C GLN A 124 -22.33 3.15 13.89
N ALA A 125 -21.95 2.74 12.66
CA ALA A 125 -20.92 1.74 12.43
C ALA A 125 -19.56 2.17 13.02
N TYR A 126 -19.23 3.45 12.95
CA TYR A 126 -18.03 4.01 13.59
C TYR A 126 -18.07 3.84 15.12
N ARG A 127 -19.18 4.16 15.75
CA ARG A 127 -19.33 4.00 17.21
C ARG A 127 -19.20 2.54 17.64
N GLU A 128 -19.78 1.63 16.87
CA GLU A 128 -19.66 0.19 17.12
C GLU A 128 -18.20 -0.28 16.97
N LEU A 129 -17.47 0.19 15.97
CA LEU A 129 -16.06 -0.12 15.78
C LEU A 129 -15.24 0.35 16.99
N ILE A 130 -15.41 1.59 17.44
CA ILE A 130 -14.67 2.16 18.57
C ILE A 130 -15.00 1.43 19.88
N GLY A 131 -16.24 1.01 20.06
CA GLY A 131 -16.67 0.29 21.27
C GLY A 131 -16.14 -1.14 21.38
N THR A 132 -15.57 -1.70 20.30
CA THR A 132 -15.10 -3.09 20.24
C THR A 132 -13.59 -3.25 20.04
N VAL A 133 -12.86 -2.17 19.83
CA VAL A 133 -11.42 -2.13 19.73
C VAL A 133 -10.81 -1.58 21.02
#